data_fdde2a7d0ff0df6c3b57fcb9137dc1d1
#
_entry.id   fdde2a7d0ff0df6c3b57fcb9137dc1d1
#
_cell.length_a   1.000
_cell.length_b   1.000
_cell.length_c   1.000
_cell.angle_alpha   90.00
_cell.angle_beta   90.00
_cell.angle_gamma   90.00
#
_symmetry.space_group_name_H-M   'P 1'
#
loop_
_entity.id
_entity.type
_entity.pdbx_description
1 polymer ?
#
loop_
_entity_poly.entity_id
_entity_poly.type
_entity_poly.pdbx_seq_one_letter_code
_entity_poly.pdbx_strand_id
1 'polypeptide(L)'
;YTAPITINKTTVLRAFSYKPSHLPSEVNSCSWIFLEDVLTQSSTPPPNWPASGQINSHVMHYGMNPGVTASPLYADRIRQGFKDIQTISILTDLDNLFNPQMGIYVNPWNSGISWERPASVELIDPVGGEEFQINAGLRIRGAASRTSGNPKHSFRLFFRSKYGESKLLFPLFGKEGANEFDKVDLRTEQNHSWHREAPST
;
A
#
# COMPACT_ATOMS: atom_id res chain seq x y z
N TYR A 1 5.03 -6.10 -26.59
CA TYR A 1 4.94 -4.65 -26.47
C TYR A 1 5.72 -4.00 -27.62
N THR A 2 5.04 -3.23 -28.46
CA THR A 2 5.61 -2.69 -29.70
C THR A 2 5.38 -1.18 -29.87
N ALA A 3 4.67 -0.53 -28.96
CA ALA A 3 4.36 0.89 -29.05
C ALA A 3 4.30 1.53 -27.65
N PRO A 4 4.55 2.86 -27.52
CA PRO A 4 4.40 3.58 -26.27
C PRO A 4 2.98 3.45 -25.69
N ILE A 5 2.89 3.29 -24.35
CA ILE A 5 1.63 3.31 -23.62
C ILE A 5 1.46 4.72 -23.05
N THR A 6 0.37 5.40 -23.43
CA THR A 6 0.05 6.70 -22.84
C THR A 6 -0.62 6.52 -21.48
N ILE A 7 -0.06 7.12 -20.45
CA ILE A 7 -0.61 7.15 -19.10
C ILE A 7 -1.12 8.56 -18.82
N ASN A 8 -2.42 8.71 -18.62
CA ASN A 8 -3.09 10.01 -18.40
C ASN A 8 -4.03 10.04 -17.19
N LYS A 9 -4.00 8.98 -16.39
CA LYS A 9 -4.73 8.85 -15.12
C LYS A 9 -3.98 7.93 -14.18
N THR A 10 -4.33 7.93 -12.91
CA THR A 10 -3.75 7.02 -11.92
C THR A 10 -3.81 5.59 -12.43
N THR A 11 -2.65 4.99 -12.61
CA THR A 11 -2.47 3.69 -13.28
C THR A 11 -1.34 2.93 -12.62
N VAL A 12 -1.51 1.63 -12.53
CA VAL A 12 -0.43 0.68 -12.23
C VAL A 12 -0.17 -0.16 -13.46
N LEU A 13 1.09 -0.21 -13.88
CA LEU A 13 1.55 -1.09 -14.94
C LEU A 13 2.39 -2.22 -14.31
N ARG A 14 2.09 -3.47 -14.71
CA ARG A 14 2.88 -4.64 -14.34
C ARG A 14 3.39 -5.30 -15.61
N ALA A 15 4.66 -5.65 -15.64
CA ALA A 15 5.31 -6.27 -16.79
C ALA A 15 6.25 -7.39 -16.37
N PHE A 16 6.37 -8.40 -17.22
CA PHE A 16 7.37 -9.45 -17.11
C PHE A 16 7.81 -9.90 -18.49
N SER A 17 9.00 -10.46 -18.59
CA SER A 17 9.52 -11.05 -19.82
C SER A 17 9.24 -12.54 -19.87
N TYR A 18 8.82 -13.02 -21.03
CA TYR A 18 8.55 -14.44 -21.27
C TYR A 18 9.25 -14.91 -22.56
N LYS A 19 9.84 -16.08 -22.49
CA LYS A 19 10.36 -16.82 -23.65
C LYS A 19 10.06 -18.30 -23.48
N PRO A 20 9.53 -18.99 -24.52
CA PRO A 20 9.28 -20.43 -24.45
C PRO A 20 10.53 -21.21 -23.95
N SER A 21 10.31 -22.20 -23.11
CA SER A 21 11.36 -23.06 -22.51
C SER A 21 12.33 -22.33 -21.56
N HIS A 22 12.01 -21.12 -21.12
CA HIS A 22 12.76 -20.38 -20.09
C HIS A 22 11.81 -20.04 -18.95
N LEU A 23 12.36 -19.87 -17.75
CA LEU A 23 11.60 -19.28 -16.64
C LEU A 23 11.26 -17.83 -16.98
N PRO A 24 10.03 -17.38 -16.71
CA PRO A 24 9.68 -15.96 -16.82
C PRO A 24 10.57 -15.12 -15.90
N SER A 25 10.75 -13.86 -16.26
CA SER A 25 11.34 -12.91 -15.31
C SER A 25 10.41 -12.66 -14.12
N GLU A 26 10.93 -12.04 -13.07
CA GLU A 26 10.09 -11.44 -12.05
C GLU A 26 9.17 -10.38 -12.64
N VAL A 27 8.04 -10.13 -11.96
CA VAL A 27 7.13 -9.07 -12.34
C VAL A 27 7.65 -7.76 -11.76
N ASN A 28 7.90 -6.79 -12.63
CA ASN A 28 8.14 -5.40 -12.24
C ASN A 28 6.83 -4.62 -12.27
N SER A 29 6.64 -3.75 -11.32
CA SER A 29 5.49 -2.87 -11.22
C SER A 29 5.94 -1.41 -11.25
N CYS A 30 5.09 -0.55 -11.79
CA CYS A 30 5.30 0.89 -11.74
C CYS A 30 3.94 1.58 -11.56
N SER A 31 3.86 2.49 -10.60
CA SER A 31 2.65 3.24 -10.27
C SER A 31 2.78 4.69 -10.73
N TRP A 32 1.78 5.18 -11.45
CA TRP A 32 1.62 6.60 -11.76
C TRP A 32 0.42 7.12 -10.99
N ILE A 33 0.63 8.08 -10.10
CA ILE A 33 -0.39 8.65 -9.24
C ILE A 33 -0.69 10.08 -9.70
N PHE A 34 -1.89 10.27 -10.21
CA PHE A 34 -2.41 11.59 -10.55
C PHE A 34 -3.20 12.12 -9.36
N LEU A 35 -2.73 13.19 -8.76
CA LEU A 35 -3.26 13.68 -7.50
C LEU A 35 -4.76 14.00 -7.57
N GLU A 36 -5.23 14.61 -8.66
CA GLU A 36 -6.64 14.94 -8.81
C GLU A 36 -7.53 13.69 -8.89
N ASP A 37 -7.04 12.58 -9.46
CA ASP A 37 -7.77 11.31 -9.45
C ASP A 37 -7.94 10.79 -8.01
N VAL A 38 -6.89 10.92 -7.17
CA VAL A 38 -6.95 10.52 -5.76
C VAL A 38 -7.93 11.40 -4.97
N LEU A 39 -7.85 12.72 -5.15
CA LEU A 39 -8.69 13.68 -4.44
C LEU A 39 -10.17 13.58 -4.81
N THR A 40 -10.47 13.15 -6.03
CA THR A 40 -11.84 12.99 -6.56
C THR A 40 -12.29 11.53 -6.64
N GLN A 41 -11.53 10.60 -6.07
CA GLN A 41 -11.84 9.18 -6.10
C GLN A 41 -13.24 8.90 -5.53
N SER A 42 -14.01 8.07 -6.26
CA SER A 42 -15.36 7.66 -5.83
C SER A 42 -15.32 6.88 -4.52
N SER A 43 -16.33 7.08 -3.67
CA SER A 43 -16.57 6.24 -2.50
C SER A 43 -17.15 4.87 -2.86
N THR A 44 -17.61 4.69 -4.09
CA THR A 44 -18.09 3.39 -4.59
C THR A 44 -16.92 2.43 -4.73
N PRO A 45 -17.03 1.19 -4.20
CA PRO A 45 -15.98 0.19 -4.38
C PRO A 45 -15.65 -0.03 -5.85
N PRO A 46 -14.36 -0.11 -6.23
CA PRO A 46 -13.97 -0.57 -7.56
C PRO A 46 -14.48 -2.01 -7.82
N PRO A 47 -14.58 -2.45 -9.07
CA PRO A 47 -14.97 -3.82 -9.40
C PRO A 47 -14.15 -4.85 -8.62
N ASN A 48 -14.83 -5.83 -8.03
CA ASN A 48 -14.27 -6.91 -7.19
C ASN A 48 -13.66 -6.49 -5.84
N TRP A 49 -13.75 -5.23 -5.48
CA TRP A 49 -13.40 -4.79 -4.12
C TRP A 49 -14.60 -4.93 -3.18
N PRO A 50 -14.39 -5.30 -1.89
CA PRO A 50 -15.49 -5.49 -0.95
C PRO A 50 -16.20 -4.18 -0.61
N ALA A 51 -17.52 -4.22 -0.47
CA ALA A 51 -18.25 -3.09 0.10
C ALA A 51 -18.03 -2.97 1.61
N SER A 52 -18.31 -1.79 2.17
CA SER A 52 -18.24 -1.55 3.61
C SER A 52 -19.12 -2.55 4.37
N GLY A 53 -18.59 -3.12 5.44
CA GLY A 53 -19.26 -4.14 6.26
C GLY A 53 -19.13 -5.58 5.74
N GLN A 54 -18.69 -5.83 4.52
CA GLN A 54 -18.56 -7.18 3.95
C GLN A 54 -17.42 -8.00 4.55
N ILE A 55 -16.32 -7.36 4.94
CA ILE A 55 -15.16 -8.04 5.51
C ILE A 55 -15.09 -7.76 7.01
N ASN A 56 -15.41 -8.76 7.83
CA ASN A 56 -15.31 -8.69 9.30
C ASN A 56 -15.96 -7.43 9.91
N SER A 57 -17.04 -6.92 9.30
CA SER A 57 -17.69 -5.67 9.68
C SER A 57 -16.81 -4.42 9.56
N HIS A 58 -15.71 -4.47 8.81
CA HIS A 58 -14.85 -3.32 8.59
C HIS A 58 -15.55 -2.25 7.75
N VAL A 59 -15.36 -1.00 8.13
CA VAL A 59 -15.74 0.15 7.31
C VAL A 59 -14.67 0.33 6.23
N MET A 60 -15.10 0.31 4.97
CA MET A 60 -14.23 0.48 3.80
C MET A 60 -14.45 1.87 3.21
N HIS A 61 -13.44 2.73 3.29
CA HIS A 61 -13.47 4.06 2.70
C HIS A 61 -12.61 4.07 1.44
N TYR A 62 -13.23 4.20 0.28
CA TYR A 62 -12.55 4.26 -1.01
C TYR A 62 -12.32 5.69 -1.50
N GLY A 63 -13.20 6.61 -1.13
CA GLY A 63 -13.09 8.03 -1.48
C GLY A 63 -12.42 8.87 -0.40
N MET A 64 -11.89 10.01 -0.80
CA MET A 64 -11.44 11.04 0.13
C MET A 64 -12.65 11.72 0.79
N ASN A 65 -12.46 12.24 2.01
CA ASN A 65 -13.51 12.99 2.70
C ASN A 65 -13.75 14.35 2.02
N PRO A 66 -14.94 14.61 1.44
CA PRO A 66 -15.24 15.88 0.78
C PRO A 66 -15.15 17.08 1.72
N GLY A 67 -15.41 16.90 3.03
CA GLY A 67 -15.23 17.93 4.05
C GLY A 67 -13.79 18.40 4.20
N VAL A 68 -12.82 17.61 3.69
CA VAL A 68 -11.40 17.97 3.65
C VAL A 68 -11.01 18.44 2.24
N THR A 69 -11.30 17.64 1.21
CA THR A 69 -10.84 17.89 -0.16
C THR A 69 -11.48 19.12 -0.80
N ALA A 70 -12.71 19.48 -0.41
CA ALA A 70 -13.42 20.67 -0.87
C ALA A 70 -13.43 21.81 0.16
N SER A 71 -12.81 21.65 1.33
CA SER A 71 -12.78 22.68 2.37
C SER A 71 -11.89 23.86 1.97
N PRO A 72 -12.35 25.11 2.10
CA PRO A 72 -11.50 26.29 1.89
C PRO A 72 -10.26 26.34 2.80
N LEU A 73 -10.32 25.67 3.96
CA LEU A 73 -9.23 25.62 4.93
C LEU A 73 -8.18 24.54 4.60
N TYR A 74 -8.59 23.43 3.96
CA TYR A 74 -7.76 22.24 3.85
C TYR A 74 -7.45 21.83 2.41
N ALA A 75 -8.23 22.25 1.42
CA ALA A 75 -8.09 21.80 0.04
C ALA A 75 -6.68 22.01 -0.54
N ASP A 76 -6.10 23.19 -0.32
CA ASP A 76 -4.73 23.46 -0.79
C ASP A 76 -3.68 22.78 0.08
N ARG A 77 -3.92 22.68 1.38
CA ARG A 77 -2.99 22.03 2.31
C ARG A 77 -2.87 20.52 2.06
N ILE A 78 -3.98 19.86 1.76
CA ILE A 78 -3.94 18.43 1.45
C ILE A 78 -3.24 18.17 0.11
N ARG A 79 -3.45 19.02 -0.89
CA ARG A 79 -2.72 18.97 -2.16
C ARG A 79 -1.22 19.13 -1.97
N GLN A 80 -0.83 20.12 -1.15
CA GLN A 80 0.57 20.33 -0.84
C GLN A 80 1.15 19.16 -0.04
N GLY A 81 0.42 18.64 0.95
CA GLY A 81 0.85 17.47 1.73
C GLY A 81 1.15 16.25 0.86
N PHE A 82 0.32 15.97 -0.15
CA PHE A 82 0.61 14.88 -1.09
C PHE A 82 1.83 15.11 -1.97
N LYS A 83 2.22 16.37 -2.18
CA LYS A 83 3.44 16.73 -2.93
C LYS A 83 4.69 16.76 -2.07
N ASP A 84 4.54 16.83 -0.75
CA ASP A 84 5.65 16.94 0.20
C ASP A 84 5.98 15.61 0.90
N ILE A 85 5.05 14.64 0.86
CA ILE A 85 5.17 13.39 1.60
C ILE A 85 5.35 12.23 0.64
N GLN A 86 6.34 11.38 0.90
CA GLN A 86 6.56 10.15 0.17
C GLN A 86 5.34 9.22 0.24
N THR A 87 5.08 8.51 -0.85
CA THR A 87 4.00 7.54 -0.96
C THR A 87 4.56 6.13 -1.07
N ILE A 88 4.03 5.20 -0.27
CA ILE A 88 4.28 3.77 -0.46
C ILE A 88 3.10 3.16 -1.21
N SER A 89 3.35 2.68 -2.43
CA SER A 89 2.41 1.90 -3.23
C SER A 89 2.61 0.41 -2.95
N ILE A 90 1.53 -0.31 -2.62
CA ILE A 90 1.55 -1.75 -2.38
C ILE A 90 0.58 -2.42 -3.34
N LEU A 91 1.10 -3.29 -4.17
CA LEU A 91 0.35 -4.01 -5.19
C LEU A 91 0.36 -5.49 -4.90
N THR A 92 -0.83 -6.07 -4.79
CA THR A 92 -1.02 -7.51 -4.62
C THR A 92 -2.34 -7.93 -5.27
N ASP A 93 -2.51 -9.20 -5.55
CA ASP A 93 -3.78 -9.71 -6.07
C ASP A 93 -4.88 -9.59 -5.00
N LEU A 94 -6.11 -9.27 -5.42
CA LEU A 94 -7.24 -9.09 -4.49
C LEU A 94 -7.52 -10.33 -3.63
N ASP A 95 -7.30 -11.51 -4.17
CA ASP A 95 -7.43 -12.77 -3.43
C ASP A 95 -6.46 -12.84 -2.25
N ASN A 96 -5.28 -12.27 -2.35
CA ASN A 96 -4.33 -12.19 -1.25
C ASN A 96 -4.86 -11.38 -0.06
N LEU A 97 -5.77 -10.45 -0.31
CA LEU A 97 -6.40 -9.61 0.70
C LEU A 97 -7.77 -10.15 1.13
N PHE A 98 -8.63 -10.52 0.17
CA PHE A 98 -10.07 -10.65 0.41
C PHE A 98 -10.65 -12.04 0.13
N ASN A 99 -9.87 -13.01 -0.34
CA ASN A 99 -10.34 -14.38 -0.48
C ASN A 99 -10.67 -14.98 0.91
N PRO A 100 -11.84 -15.64 1.09
CA PRO A 100 -12.26 -16.17 2.38
C PRO A 100 -11.29 -17.17 3.02
N GLN A 101 -10.56 -17.97 2.23
CA GLN A 101 -9.66 -19.01 2.72
C GLN A 101 -8.23 -18.52 2.93
N MET A 102 -7.75 -17.60 2.08
CA MET A 102 -6.36 -17.21 2.06
C MET A 102 -6.10 -15.70 2.21
N GLY A 103 -7.14 -14.87 2.12
CA GLY A 103 -7.02 -13.42 2.23
C GLY A 103 -6.63 -12.96 3.63
N ILE A 104 -5.60 -12.13 3.71
CA ILE A 104 -5.06 -11.70 5.00
C ILE A 104 -5.95 -10.69 5.73
N TYR A 105 -6.79 -9.91 5.01
CA TYR A 105 -7.78 -9.03 5.62
C TYR A 105 -9.00 -9.79 6.16
N VAL A 106 -9.41 -10.87 5.50
CA VAL A 106 -10.50 -11.74 5.97
C VAL A 106 -10.05 -12.54 7.20
N ASN A 107 -8.78 -12.93 7.23
CA ASN A 107 -8.20 -13.76 8.29
C ASN A 107 -7.10 -13.00 9.06
N PRO A 108 -7.39 -11.82 9.65
CA PRO A 108 -6.37 -10.91 10.16
C PRO A 108 -5.61 -11.47 11.38
N TRP A 109 -6.18 -12.45 12.09
CA TRP A 109 -5.57 -13.09 13.26
C TRP A 109 -4.56 -14.18 12.92
N ASN A 110 -4.58 -14.66 11.70
CA ASN A 110 -3.66 -15.68 11.25
C ASN A 110 -2.25 -15.10 11.06
N SER A 111 -1.24 -15.92 11.29
CA SER A 111 0.16 -15.50 11.32
C SER A 111 1.09 -16.58 10.77
N GLY A 112 2.37 -16.31 10.74
CA GLY A 112 3.37 -17.24 10.23
C GLY A 112 3.61 -17.09 8.72
N ILE A 113 4.54 -17.85 8.21
CA ILE A 113 4.99 -17.77 6.80
C ILE A 113 3.90 -18.22 5.81
N SER A 114 3.00 -19.10 6.23
CA SER A 114 1.84 -19.55 5.44
C SER A 114 0.81 -18.43 5.19
N TRP A 115 0.86 -17.35 5.98
CA TRP A 115 0.01 -16.17 5.85
C TRP A 115 0.75 -14.96 5.27
N GLU A 116 1.86 -15.21 4.60
CA GLU A 116 2.61 -14.21 3.85
C GLU A 116 2.19 -14.23 2.38
N ARG A 117 1.77 -13.09 1.85
CA ARG A 117 1.29 -12.95 0.47
C ARG A 117 2.30 -12.18 -0.36
N PRO A 118 2.53 -12.56 -1.62
CA PRO A 118 3.40 -11.79 -2.50
C PRO A 118 2.81 -10.40 -2.78
N ALA A 119 3.66 -9.40 -2.77
CA ALA A 119 3.32 -8.04 -3.13
C ALA A 119 4.49 -7.35 -3.82
N SER A 120 4.22 -6.38 -4.68
CA SER A 120 5.18 -5.41 -5.15
C SER A 120 5.04 -4.14 -4.32
N VAL A 121 6.14 -3.52 -3.94
CA VAL A 121 6.20 -2.34 -3.09
C VAL A 121 7.03 -1.28 -3.78
N GLU A 122 6.50 -0.07 -3.87
CA GLU A 122 7.19 1.08 -4.43
C GLU A 122 7.22 2.20 -3.38
N LEU A 123 8.35 2.86 -3.24
CA LEU A 123 8.45 4.17 -2.62
C LEU A 123 8.51 5.21 -3.73
N ILE A 124 7.56 6.13 -3.72
CA ILE A 124 7.43 7.23 -4.68
C ILE A 124 7.73 8.53 -3.94
N ASP A 125 8.72 9.27 -4.41
CA ASP A 125 9.10 10.56 -3.84
C ASP A 125 8.64 11.70 -4.75
N PRO A 126 7.62 12.48 -4.36
CA PRO A 126 7.04 13.51 -5.22
C PRO A 126 7.96 14.72 -5.43
N VAL A 127 9.03 14.86 -4.66
CA VAL A 127 10.02 15.94 -4.79
C VAL A 127 11.29 15.52 -5.53
N GLY A 128 11.30 14.28 -6.08
CA GLY A 128 12.41 13.78 -6.89
C GLY A 128 13.61 13.28 -6.07
N GLY A 129 13.35 12.80 -4.86
CA GLY A 129 14.34 12.08 -4.06
C GLY A 129 14.57 10.66 -4.57
N GLU A 130 15.29 9.87 -3.79
CA GLU A 130 15.54 8.47 -4.12
C GLU A 130 14.24 7.63 -3.96
N GLU A 131 14.02 6.72 -4.90
CA GLU A 131 12.87 5.84 -4.97
C GLU A 131 13.32 4.38 -5.05
N PHE A 132 12.42 3.44 -4.74
CA PHE A 132 12.64 2.03 -5.00
C PHE A 132 11.36 1.30 -5.43
N GLN A 133 11.54 0.21 -6.15
CA GLN A 133 10.55 -0.83 -6.37
C GLN A 133 11.17 -2.17 -5.95
N ILE A 134 10.44 -2.95 -5.13
CA ILE A 134 10.91 -4.24 -4.65
C ILE A 134 9.73 -5.20 -4.47
N ASN A 135 9.94 -6.49 -4.73
CA ASN A 135 8.98 -7.52 -4.40
C ASN A 135 9.17 -7.99 -2.96
N ALA A 136 8.08 -8.21 -2.24
CA ALA A 136 8.10 -8.55 -0.82
C ALA A 136 6.96 -9.50 -0.43
N GLY A 137 7.08 -10.10 0.74
CA GLY A 137 5.99 -10.76 1.41
C GLY A 137 5.21 -9.79 2.29
N LEU A 138 3.90 -9.79 2.19
CA LEU A 138 2.99 -8.93 2.93
C LEU A 138 2.23 -9.71 3.99
N ARG A 139 2.21 -9.23 5.24
CA ARG A 139 1.38 -9.78 6.32
C ARG A 139 0.67 -8.68 7.09
N ILE A 140 -0.46 -9.02 7.72
CA ILE A 140 -1.06 -8.17 8.76
C ILE A 140 -0.13 -8.16 9.99
N ARG A 141 0.08 -6.96 10.54
CA ARG A 141 0.94 -6.70 11.71
C ARG A 141 0.11 -6.21 12.90
N GLY A 142 0.56 -6.53 14.12
CA GLY A 142 -0.04 -6.03 15.36
C GLY A 142 -0.93 -7.04 16.07
N ALA A 143 -1.58 -6.60 17.13
CA ALA A 143 -2.57 -7.34 17.92
C ALA A 143 -3.91 -6.57 17.89
N ALA A 144 -4.08 -5.53 18.69
CA ALA A 144 -5.31 -4.71 18.71
C ALA A 144 -5.68 -4.12 17.34
N SER A 145 -4.69 -3.82 16.50
CA SER A 145 -4.91 -3.35 15.13
C SER A 145 -5.52 -4.35 14.16
N ARG A 146 -5.75 -5.59 14.59
CA ARG A 146 -6.38 -6.64 13.79
C ARG A 146 -7.90 -6.69 13.96
N THR A 147 -8.44 -5.93 14.89
CA THR A 147 -9.88 -5.89 15.17
C THR A 147 -10.63 -5.04 14.15
N SER A 148 -11.93 -5.27 14.03
CA SER A 148 -12.82 -4.45 13.17
C SER A 148 -12.88 -2.98 13.59
N GLY A 149 -12.60 -2.66 14.87
CA GLY A 149 -12.46 -1.29 15.35
C GLY A 149 -11.27 -0.52 14.79
N ASN A 150 -10.35 -1.23 14.13
CA ASN A 150 -9.23 -0.64 13.38
C ASN A 150 -9.28 -1.13 11.93
N PRO A 151 -10.17 -0.59 11.08
CA PRO A 151 -10.41 -1.09 9.73
C PRO A 151 -9.17 -1.01 8.84
N LYS A 152 -8.32 -0.03 9.06
CA LYS A 152 -7.03 0.08 8.38
C LYS A 152 -5.98 -0.71 9.16
N HIS A 153 -5.71 -1.94 8.75
CA HIS A 153 -4.70 -2.78 9.40
C HIS A 153 -3.28 -2.31 9.10
N SER A 154 -2.39 -2.51 10.08
CA SER A 154 -0.96 -2.35 9.87
C SER A 154 -0.41 -3.53 9.08
N PHE A 155 0.58 -3.27 8.25
CA PHE A 155 1.28 -4.28 7.47
C PHE A 155 2.71 -4.49 7.96
N ARG A 156 3.24 -5.68 7.69
CA ARG A 156 4.68 -5.95 7.71
C ARG A 156 5.10 -6.48 6.35
N LEU A 157 6.12 -5.85 5.81
CA LEU A 157 6.83 -6.29 4.62
C LEU A 157 7.98 -7.21 5.03
N PHE A 158 8.19 -8.29 4.27
CA PHE A 158 9.30 -9.23 4.43
C PHE A 158 10.07 -9.31 3.13
N PHE A 159 11.32 -8.93 3.17
CA PHE A 159 12.22 -9.05 2.02
C PHE A 159 12.90 -10.41 2.07
N ARG A 160 12.66 -11.24 1.05
CA ARG A 160 13.13 -12.62 0.99
C ARG A 160 13.44 -13.01 -0.44
N SER A 161 14.47 -13.81 -0.63
CA SER A 161 14.89 -14.31 -1.96
C SER A 161 13.78 -15.03 -2.73
N LYS A 162 12.77 -15.59 -2.07
CA LYS A 162 11.62 -16.20 -2.76
C LYS A 162 10.71 -15.19 -3.48
N TYR A 163 10.87 -13.88 -3.20
CA TYR A 163 10.14 -12.80 -3.86
C TYR A 163 11.02 -11.97 -4.79
N GLY A 164 12.33 -12.20 -4.78
CA GLY A 164 13.34 -11.46 -5.51
C GLY A 164 14.53 -11.14 -4.61
N GLU A 165 14.70 -9.88 -4.24
CA GLU A 165 15.77 -9.47 -3.35
C GLU A 165 15.56 -9.96 -1.91
N SER A 166 16.64 -10.41 -1.27
CA SER A 166 16.58 -10.92 0.10
C SER A 166 16.51 -9.84 1.17
N LYS A 167 16.78 -8.59 0.79
CA LYS A 167 16.77 -7.41 1.66
C LYS A 167 16.38 -6.17 0.86
N LEU A 168 15.80 -5.21 1.54
CA LEU A 168 15.69 -3.85 1.02
C LEU A 168 16.99 -3.11 1.34
N LEU A 169 17.73 -2.71 0.30
CA LEU A 169 18.92 -1.88 0.40
C LEU A 169 18.54 -0.43 0.06
N PHE A 170 18.10 0.31 1.06
CA PHE A 170 17.61 1.67 0.89
C PHE A 170 17.66 2.45 2.22
N PRO A 171 18.10 3.70 2.26
CA PRO A 171 18.21 4.49 3.49
C PRO A 171 16.88 5.09 3.93
N LEU A 172 15.88 4.24 4.30
CA LEU A 172 14.52 4.66 4.66
C LEU A 172 14.46 5.76 5.73
N PHE A 173 15.46 5.83 6.60
CA PHE A 173 15.50 6.77 7.73
C PHE A 173 16.65 7.77 7.59
N GLY A 174 17.05 8.04 6.35
CA GLY A 174 18.14 8.98 6.06
C GLY A 174 19.52 8.41 6.37
N LYS A 175 20.54 9.26 6.26
CA LYS A 175 21.96 8.87 6.32
C LYS A 175 22.39 8.35 7.70
N GLU A 176 21.69 8.69 8.76
CA GLU A 176 22.00 8.25 10.12
C GLU A 176 21.29 6.94 10.51
N GLY A 177 20.34 6.50 9.69
CA GLY A 177 19.59 5.27 9.90
C GLY A 177 20.26 4.05 9.28
N ALA A 178 19.65 2.88 9.51
CA ALA A 178 20.00 1.67 8.77
C ALA A 178 19.66 1.85 7.28
N ASN A 179 20.47 1.26 6.41
CA ASN A 179 20.28 1.25 4.97
C ASN A 179 19.96 -0.15 4.41
N GLU A 180 19.74 -1.12 5.31
CA GLU A 180 19.49 -2.51 4.95
C GLU A 180 18.42 -3.10 5.88
N PHE A 181 17.37 -3.71 5.30
CA PHE A 181 16.23 -4.23 6.05
C PHE A 181 15.80 -5.62 5.56
N ASP A 182 15.63 -6.56 6.49
CA ASP A 182 14.95 -7.84 6.24
C ASP A 182 13.43 -7.69 6.24
N LYS A 183 12.92 -6.65 6.94
CA LYS A 183 11.51 -6.38 7.13
C LYS A 183 11.27 -4.92 7.52
N VAL A 184 10.09 -4.41 7.16
CA VAL A 184 9.63 -3.07 7.53
C VAL A 184 8.17 -3.15 8.01
N ASP A 185 7.83 -2.42 9.08
CA ASP A 185 6.46 -2.28 9.55
C ASP A 185 5.85 -0.98 9.01
N LEU A 186 4.72 -1.10 8.34
CA LEU A 186 3.85 0.01 7.97
C LEU A 186 2.72 0.08 8.99
N ARG A 187 2.83 1.04 9.89
CA ARG A 187 1.86 1.18 10.98
C ARG A 187 0.73 2.12 10.60
N THR A 188 -0.48 1.71 10.95
CA THR A 188 -1.64 2.61 10.91
C THR A 188 -1.69 3.45 12.19
N GLU A 189 -2.59 4.41 12.22
CA GLU A 189 -2.94 5.14 13.44
C GLU A 189 -3.40 4.17 14.53
N GLN A 190 -2.75 4.24 15.67
CA GLN A 190 -3.03 3.44 16.86
C GLN A 190 -2.57 4.20 18.09
N ASN A 191 -2.26 3.47 19.17
CA ASN A 191 -1.67 4.02 20.38
C ASN A 191 -0.56 5.02 20.05
N HIS A 192 -0.57 6.17 20.70
CA HIS A 192 0.40 7.27 20.52
C HIS A 192 0.36 7.97 19.16
N SER A 193 -0.74 7.90 18.41
CA SER A 193 -0.96 8.80 17.29
C SER A 193 -1.63 10.08 17.79
N TRP A 194 -1.23 11.23 17.22
CA TRP A 194 -1.82 12.53 17.56
C TRP A 194 -3.36 12.53 17.43
N HIS A 195 -3.89 11.75 16.51
CA HIS A 195 -5.33 11.62 16.27
C HIS A 195 -6.07 11.01 17.47
N ARG A 196 -5.43 10.11 18.23
CA ARG A 196 -6.02 9.50 19.43
C ARG A 196 -5.67 10.22 20.73
N GLU A 197 -4.61 11.01 20.71
CA GLU A 197 -4.12 11.75 21.86
C GLU A 197 -4.60 13.21 21.87
N ALA A 198 -5.19 13.68 20.76
CA ALA A 198 -5.80 15.01 20.72
C ALA A 198 -6.95 15.09 21.72
N PRO A 199 -6.97 16.11 22.61
CA PRO A 199 -8.07 16.29 23.53
C PRO A 199 -9.37 16.38 22.75
N SER A 200 -10.39 15.63 23.18
CA SER A 200 -11.74 15.79 22.68
C SER A 200 -12.19 17.21 22.96
N THR A 201 -12.24 18.05 21.94
CA THR A 201 -12.87 19.38 21.96
C THR A 201 -14.37 19.26 21.93
#